data_5ee7078cba31a9084f008db36c936af1
#
_entry.id   5ee7078cba31a9084f008db36c936af1
#
_cell.length_a   1.000
_cell.length_b   1.000
_cell.length_c   1.000
_cell.angle_alpha   90.00
_cell.angle_beta   90.00
_cell.angle_gamma   90.00
#
_symmetry.space_group_name_H-M   'P 1'
#
loop_
_entity.id
_entity.type
_entity.pdbx_description
1 polymer ?
#
loop_
_entity_poly.entity_id
_entity_poly.type
_entity_poly.pdbx_seq_one_letter_code
_entity_poly.pdbx_strand_id
1 'polypeptide(L)'
;MMNFRHATSLWWLLLLPTAALAQSGSPAPDNKAELVQSMQTCRAEPAALERLDCYDRLLPPDRPNFSGALVKARSPGDAWQRAVEQEKQRTGHDTSFLVTKSEGEFASVIITTPALGSTPPRPVLMFSCVDNITRMQIALPRPHQGNDIPVTLRTDIGQFHTRWFVRENGYLLEASRGLTGIDEIKQLFGAKTLTINTGTDGASGQLTFTISGLAQTLVPLREACHWTG
;
A
#
# COMPACT_ATOMS: atom_id res chain seq x y z
N MET A 1 -85.80 -1.41 30.90
CA MET A 1 -86.26 -0.52 31.99
C MET A 1 -85.08 0.25 32.52
N MET A 2 -85.26 1.59 32.50
CA MET A 2 -84.60 2.60 33.39
C MET A 2 -83.07 2.73 33.26
N ASN A 3 -82.59 3.75 32.76
CA ASN A 3 -82.64 5.18 33.05
C ASN A 3 -81.34 5.71 33.72
N PHE A 4 -80.72 6.76 33.07
CA PHE A 4 -80.06 7.94 33.61
C PHE A 4 -78.70 7.77 34.33
N ARG A 5 -77.74 8.63 34.22
CA ARG A 5 -77.65 10.05 34.01
C ARG A 5 -76.24 10.55 33.66
N HIS A 6 -76.17 11.63 32.95
CA HIS A 6 -74.96 12.44 32.65
C HIS A 6 -74.17 12.85 33.89
N ALA A 7 -72.82 12.92 33.70
CA ALA A 7 -71.99 13.90 34.42
C ALA A 7 -70.83 14.29 33.57
N THR A 8 -70.90 15.56 33.11
CA THR A 8 -69.85 16.31 32.43
C THR A 8 -68.79 16.74 33.45
N SER A 9 -67.53 16.45 33.18
CA SER A 9 -66.37 17.03 33.89
C SER A 9 -65.42 17.62 32.91
N LEU A 10 -65.39 18.93 32.80
CA LEU A 10 -64.33 19.69 32.16
C LEU A 10 -63.03 19.53 32.91
N TRP A 11 -62.01 19.02 32.21
CA TRP A 11 -60.66 19.15 32.69
C TRP A 11 -59.89 20.09 31.78
N TRP A 12 -59.47 21.20 32.36
CA TRP A 12 -58.54 22.15 31.78
C TRP A 12 -57.18 21.55 31.63
N LEU A 13 -56.72 21.37 30.41
CA LEU A 13 -55.33 21.03 30.07
C LEU A 13 -54.49 22.31 30.08
N LEU A 14 -53.66 22.44 31.12
CA LEU A 14 -52.59 23.41 31.19
C LEU A 14 -51.49 23.04 30.17
N LEU A 15 -51.42 23.79 29.08
CA LEU A 15 -50.31 23.78 28.13
C LEU A 15 -49.11 24.51 28.72
N LEU A 16 -48.08 23.74 29.15
CA LEU A 16 -46.77 24.28 29.48
C LEU A 16 -45.96 24.40 28.20
N PRO A 17 -45.35 25.56 27.88
CA PRO A 17 -44.45 25.67 26.76
C PRO A 17 -43.12 25.02 27.11
N THR A 18 -42.74 23.94 26.43
CA THR A 18 -41.37 23.36 26.44
C THR A 18 -40.45 24.33 25.72
N ALA A 19 -39.60 25.03 26.46
CA ALA A 19 -38.51 25.82 25.90
C ALA A 19 -37.49 24.83 25.28
N ALA A 20 -37.44 24.76 23.97
CA ALA A 20 -36.38 24.08 23.24
C ALA A 20 -35.09 24.89 23.45
N LEU A 21 -34.13 24.28 24.19
CA LEU A 21 -32.76 24.78 24.25
C LEU A 21 -32.15 24.56 22.87
N ALA A 22 -32.12 25.60 22.05
CA ALA A 22 -31.34 25.61 20.83
C ALA A 22 -29.86 25.54 21.21
N GLN A 23 -29.21 24.40 20.92
CA GLN A 23 -27.77 24.28 20.93
C GLN A 23 -27.24 25.18 19.78
N SER A 24 -26.67 26.30 20.16
CA SER A 24 -25.90 27.15 19.26
C SER A 24 -24.61 26.45 18.88
N GLY A 25 -24.66 25.61 17.84
CA GLY A 25 -23.49 25.25 17.08
C GLY A 25 -22.94 26.54 16.46
N SER A 26 -21.70 26.90 16.79
CA SER A 26 -21.01 28.01 16.14
C SER A 26 -21.01 27.79 14.65
N PRO A 27 -21.53 28.70 13.82
CA PRO A 27 -21.43 28.54 12.37
C PRO A 27 -19.96 28.57 11.95
N ALA A 28 -19.59 27.67 11.05
CA ALA A 28 -18.30 27.77 10.36
C ALA A 28 -18.19 29.16 9.69
N PRO A 29 -16.99 29.76 9.62
CA PRO A 29 -16.83 31.10 9.06
C PRO A 29 -17.22 31.11 7.59
N ASP A 30 -18.34 31.78 7.27
CA ASP A 30 -18.86 31.89 5.90
C ASP A 30 -18.05 32.83 5.00
N ASN A 31 -16.99 33.47 5.55
CA ASN A 31 -16.23 34.50 4.85
C ASN A 31 -14.73 34.10 4.77
N LYS A 32 -14.21 34.04 3.55
CA LYS A 32 -12.81 33.77 3.28
C LYS A 32 -11.85 34.74 4.01
N ALA A 33 -12.23 36.00 4.20
CA ALA A 33 -11.42 36.97 4.93
C ALA A 33 -11.30 36.66 6.40
N GLU A 34 -12.40 36.22 7.03
CA GLU A 34 -12.42 35.81 8.44
C GLU A 34 -11.61 34.53 8.69
N LEU A 35 -11.70 33.57 7.75
CA LEU A 35 -10.87 32.37 7.79
C LEU A 35 -9.39 32.70 7.72
N VAL A 36 -8.97 33.57 6.79
CA VAL A 36 -7.58 34.01 6.67
C VAL A 36 -7.09 34.71 7.93
N GLN A 37 -7.90 35.54 8.55
CA GLN A 37 -7.56 36.19 9.80
C GLN A 37 -7.40 35.19 10.96
N SER A 38 -8.29 34.23 11.05
CA SER A 38 -8.18 33.13 12.04
C SER A 38 -6.93 32.27 11.83
N MET A 39 -6.55 31.98 10.58
CA MET A 39 -5.31 31.29 10.25
C MET A 39 -4.05 32.08 10.65
N GLN A 40 -4.09 33.43 10.54
CA GLN A 40 -2.99 34.29 11.03
C GLN A 40 -2.85 34.25 12.55
N THR A 41 -3.96 34.12 13.27
CA THR A 41 -3.94 33.93 14.73
C THR A 41 -3.27 32.60 15.10
N CYS A 42 -3.63 31.51 14.40
CA CYS A 42 -2.96 30.21 14.59
C CYS A 42 -1.46 30.28 14.28
N ARG A 43 -1.05 31.05 13.27
CA ARG A 43 0.37 31.22 12.93
C ARG A 43 1.20 31.83 14.05
N ALA A 44 0.58 32.65 14.92
CA ALA A 44 1.26 33.30 16.06
C ALA A 44 1.53 32.33 17.22
N GLU A 45 0.94 31.13 17.22
CA GLU A 45 1.16 30.13 18.25
C GLU A 45 2.61 29.58 18.17
N PRO A 46 3.43 29.74 19.22
CA PRO A 46 4.84 29.34 19.18
C PRO A 46 5.04 27.83 19.20
N ALA A 47 4.17 27.09 19.90
CA ALA A 47 4.28 25.65 20.03
C ALA A 47 3.73 24.96 18.78
N ALA A 48 4.52 24.05 18.20
CA ALA A 48 4.21 23.46 16.89
C ALA A 48 2.96 22.59 16.90
N LEU A 49 2.71 21.83 17.95
CA LEU A 49 1.54 20.95 18.06
C LEU A 49 0.25 21.75 18.32
N GLU A 50 0.29 22.74 19.18
CA GLU A 50 -0.81 23.65 19.47
C GLU A 50 -1.18 24.48 18.23
N ARG A 51 -0.17 24.90 17.46
CA ARG A 51 -0.37 25.57 16.17
C ARG A 51 -1.06 24.66 15.15
N LEU A 52 -0.64 23.40 15.07
CA LEU A 52 -1.29 22.40 14.21
C LEU A 52 -2.76 22.18 14.64
N ASP A 53 -2.99 21.96 15.93
CA ASP A 53 -4.34 21.78 16.49
C ASP A 53 -5.24 23.02 16.25
N CYS A 54 -4.66 24.21 16.27
CA CYS A 54 -5.37 25.44 15.94
C CYS A 54 -5.82 25.45 14.48
N TYR A 55 -4.97 25.07 13.53
CA TYR A 55 -5.34 24.94 12.11
C TYR A 55 -6.37 23.84 11.86
N ASP A 56 -6.23 22.69 12.53
CA ASP A 56 -7.14 21.55 12.39
C ASP A 56 -8.55 21.87 12.94
N ARG A 57 -8.66 22.79 13.91
CA ARG A 57 -9.96 23.29 14.36
C ARG A 57 -10.63 24.23 13.37
N LEU A 58 -9.85 25.03 12.64
CA LEU A 58 -10.38 25.95 11.62
C LEU A 58 -10.76 25.22 10.33
N LEU A 59 -9.92 24.29 9.94
CA LEU A 59 -10.07 23.45 8.75
C LEU A 59 -9.92 22.00 9.20
N PRO A 60 -10.98 21.42 9.79
CA PRO A 60 -10.89 20.01 10.18
C PRO A 60 -10.51 19.19 8.97
N PRO A 61 -9.45 18.37 9.08
CA PRO A 61 -9.06 17.50 7.98
C PRO A 61 -10.28 16.69 7.57
N ASP A 62 -10.55 16.61 6.27
CA ASP A 62 -11.57 15.73 5.74
C ASP A 62 -11.24 14.33 6.25
N ARG A 63 -11.85 13.98 7.38
CA ARG A 63 -11.71 12.64 7.92
C ARG A 63 -12.40 11.73 6.92
N PRO A 64 -11.68 10.95 6.14
CA PRO A 64 -12.34 9.92 5.38
C PRO A 64 -13.17 9.13 6.40
N ASN A 65 -14.43 8.94 6.09
CA ASN A 65 -15.36 8.24 6.95
C ASN A 65 -14.83 6.81 7.12
N PHE A 66 -13.97 6.60 8.13
CA PHE A 66 -13.31 5.31 8.39
C PHE A 66 -14.32 4.20 8.66
N SER A 67 -15.57 4.55 9.01
CA SER A 67 -16.65 3.56 9.16
C SER A 67 -17.02 2.85 7.85
N GLY A 68 -16.74 3.44 6.69
CA GLY A 68 -16.94 2.80 5.38
C GLY A 68 -15.63 2.38 4.69
N ALA A 69 -14.47 2.94 5.11
CA ALA A 69 -13.18 2.68 4.48
C ALA A 69 -12.50 1.40 5.01
N LEU A 70 -12.94 0.85 6.13
CA LEU A 70 -12.40 -0.40 6.69
C LEU A 70 -12.78 -1.65 5.87
N VAL A 71 -13.60 -1.52 4.86
CA VAL A 71 -13.98 -2.61 3.93
C VAL A 71 -13.58 -2.30 2.49
N LYS A 72 -12.78 -1.26 2.25
CA LYS A 72 -12.09 -1.21 0.95
C LYS A 72 -11.17 -2.41 0.90
N ALA A 73 -11.57 -3.43 0.14
CA ALA A 73 -10.75 -4.61 -0.08
C ALA A 73 -9.29 -4.15 -0.22
N ARG A 74 -8.38 -4.68 0.60
CA ARG A 74 -6.96 -4.33 0.54
C ARG A 74 -6.49 -4.60 -0.87
N SER A 75 -6.52 -3.57 -1.71
CA SER A 75 -6.09 -3.69 -3.09
C SER A 75 -4.56 -3.71 -3.13
N PRO A 76 -4.00 -4.48 -4.05
CA PRO A 76 -2.57 -4.41 -4.34
C PRO A 76 -2.17 -3.00 -4.78
N GLY A 77 -0.93 -2.62 -4.52
CA GLY A 77 -0.40 -1.31 -4.92
C GLY A 77 0.24 -1.32 -6.31
N ASP A 78 0.93 -0.21 -6.63
CA ASP A 78 1.45 0.05 -7.97
C ASP A 78 2.58 -0.90 -8.40
N ALA A 79 3.44 -1.34 -7.48
CA ALA A 79 4.52 -2.27 -7.82
C ALA A 79 3.96 -3.66 -8.18
N TRP A 80 2.97 -4.13 -7.44
CA TRP A 80 2.27 -5.35 -7.78
C TRP A 80 1.58 -5.25 -9.15
N GLN A 81 0.90 -4.12 -9.41
CA GLN A 81 0.22 -3.89 -10.68
C GLN A 81 1.21 -3.92 -11.84
N ARG A 82 2.38 -3.27 -11.71
CA ARG A 82 3.44 -3.31 -12.73
C ARG A 82 3.90 -4.73 -13.04
N ALA A 83 4.13 -5.55 -12.02
CA ALA A 83 4.55 -6.93 -12.21
C ALA A 83 3.48 -7.76 -12.95
N VAL A 84 2.23 -7.65 -12.53
CA VAL A 84 1.12 -8.40 -13.13
C VAL A 84 0.82 -7.93 -14.55
N GLU A 85 0.86 -6.63 -14.81
CA GLU A 85 0.62 -6.08 -16.15
C GLU A 85 1.70 -6.53 -17.13
N GLN A 86 2.96 -6.54 -16.71
CA GLN A 86 4.04 -7.06 -17.55
C GLN A 86 3.85 -8.55 -17.85
N GLU A 87 3.45 -9.35 -16.87
CA GLU A 87 3.23 -10.79 -17.06
C GLU A 87 2.02 -11.10 -17.98
N LYS A 88 1.08 -10.19 -18.20
CA LYS A 88 0.02 -10.35 -19.20
C LYS A 88 0.55 -10.43 -20.64
N GLN A 89 1.75 -9.89 -20.87
CA GLN A 89 2.39 -9.96 -22.19
C GLN A 89 3.03 -11.33 -22.45
N ARG A 90 3.13 -12.18 -21.42
CA ARG A 90 3.73 -13.51 -21.53
C ARG A 90 2.83 -14.46 -22.30
N THR A 91 3.39 -15.14 -23.28
CA THR A 91 2.68 -16.17 -24.04
C THR A 91 3.07 -17.57 -23.57
N GLY A 92 2.10 -18.46 -23.43
CA GLY A 92 2.33 -19.86 -23.09
C GLY A 92 2.89 -20.08 -21.67
N HIS A 93 3.77 -21.06 -21.54
CA HIS A 93 4.38 -21.49 -20.26
C HIS A 93 5.82 -21.02 -20.08
N ASP A 94 6.29 -20.10 -20.92
CA ASP A 94 7.64 -19.57 -20.85
C ASP A 94 7.91 -18.94 -19.47
N THR A 95 9.12 -19.16 -18.96
CA THR A 95 9.61 -18.61 -17.67
C THR A 95 10.87 -17.78 -17.84
N SER A 96 11.20 -17.39 -19.08
CA SER A 96 12.28 -16.46 -19.37
C SER A 96 11.97 -15.07 -18.83
N PHE A 97 12.98 -14.22 -18.70
CA PHE A 97 12.76 -12.85 -18.30
C PHE A 97 11.99 -12.04 -19.36
N LEU A 98 10.98 -11.31 -18.93
CA LEU A 98 10.40 -10.22 -19.68
C LEU A 98 11.07 -8.90 -19.25
N VAL A 99 11.44 -8.08 -20.22
CA VAL A 99 12.11 -6.78 -19.97
C VAL A 99 11.32 -5.68 -20.64
N THR A 100 10.86 -4.70 -19.86
CA THR A 100 10.23 -3.48 -20.38
C THR A 100 11.04 -2.27 -19.94
N LYS A 101 11.26 -1.34 -20.84
CA LYS A 101 11.91 -0.05 -20.59
C LYS A 101 10.94 1.07 -20.95
N SER A 102 10.81 2.07 -20.11
CA SER A 102 10.20 3.35 -20.49
C SER A 102 11.30 4.38 -20.66
N GLU A 103 11.11 5.26 -21.63
CA GLU A 103 12.00 6.38 -21.90
C GLU A 103 11.38 7.68 -21.36
N GLY A 104 12.20 8.69 -21.10
CA GLY A 104 11.77 10.02 -20.65
C GLY A 104 12.44 10.45 -19.35
N GLU A 105 11.94 11.54 -18.77
CA GLU A 105 12.47 12.15 -17.54
C GLU A 105 12.45 11.17 -16.35
N PHE A 106 11.50 10.23 -16.34
CA PHE A 106 11.37 9.16 -15.34
C PHE A 106 11.56 7.79 -15.99
N ALA A 107 12.72 7.60 -16.63
CA ALA A 107 13.06 6.31 -17.23
C ALA A 107 12.92 5.19 -16.20
N SER A 108 12.22 4.12 -16.56
CA SER A 108 12.06 2.96 -15.71
C SER A 108 12.38 1.67 -16.45
N VAL A 109 12.88 0.69 -15.71
CA VAL A 109 13.15 -0.66 -16.23
C VAL A 109 12.45 -1.65 -15.33
N ILE A 110 11.63 -2.51 -15.92
CA ILE A 110 10.92 -3.59 -15.23
C ILE A 110 11.33 -4.91 -15.85
N ILE A 111 11.75 -5.85 -15.02
CA ILE A 111 12.20 -7.19 -15.42
C ILE A 111 11.46 -8.20 -14.57
N THR A 112 10.72 -9.13 -15.18
CA THR A 112 9.94 -10.13 -14.46
C THR A 112 10.18 -11.55 -14.91
N THR A 113 9.99 -12.50 -13.99
CA THR A 113 9.90 -13.93 -14.25
C THR A 113 8.90 -14.58 -13.29
N PRO A 114 8.03 -15.49 -13.76
CA PRO A 114 7.04 -16.14 -12.91
C PRO A 114 7.63 -17.32 -12.14
N ALA A 115 7.01 -17.64 -11.01
CA ALA A 115 7.39 -18.82 -10.22
C ALA A 115 7.14 -20.12 -11.00
N LEU A 116 8.04 -21.08 -10.82
CA LEU A 116 7.94 -22.43 -11.33
C LEU A 116 6.94 -23.27 -10.54
N GLY A 117 6.30 -24.25 -11.18
CA GLY A 117 5.44 -25.24 -10.52
C GLY A 117 4.12 -24.70 -9.95
N SER A 118 3.84 -23.40 -10.13
CA SER A 118 2.60 -22.78 -9.67
C SER A 118 1.57 -22.66 -10.80
N THR A 119 0.31 -22.91 -10.48
CA THR A 119 -0.80 -22.61 -11.39
C THR A 119 -1.09 -21.10 -11.41
N PRO A 120 -1.51 -20.53 -12.56
CA PRO A 120 -1.93 -19.12 -12.61
C PRO A 120 -3.10 -18.80 -11.67
N PRO A 121 -3.12 -17.61 -11.03
CA PRO A 121 -2.07 -16.58 -11.09
C PRO A 121 -0.82 -16.98 -10.29
N ARG A 122 0.35 -16.87 -10.91
CA ARG A 122 1.63 -17.26 -10.31
C ARG A 122 2.28 -16.10 -9.56
N PRO A 123 3.04 -16.35 -8.47
CA PRO A 123 3.96 -15.35 -7.93
C PRO A 123 4.96 -14.89 -9.01
N VAL A 124 5.30 -13.60 -9.00
CA VAL A 124 6.18 -12.98 -9.99
C VAL A 124 7.38 -12.36 -9.29
N LEU A 125 8.58 -12.82 -9.61
CA LEU A 125 9.82 -12.15 -9.22
C LEU A 125 10.04 -10.97 -10.15
N MET A 126 10.26 -9.80 -9.59
CA MET A 126 10.48 -8.55 -10.31
C MET A 126 11.75 -7.86 -9.84
N PHE A 127 12.57 -7.45 -10.79
CA PHE A 127 13.65 -6.49 -10.60
C PHE A 127 13.24 -5.20 -11.28
N SER A 128 13.37 -4.08 -10.61
CA SER A 128 12.96 -2.81 -11.17
C SER A 128 13.91 -1.68 -10.82
N CYS A 129 14.07 -0.76 -11.76
CA CYS A 129 14.57 0.59 -11.53
C CYS A 129 13.42 1.56 -11.78
N VAL A 130 12.94 2.18 -10.74
CA VAL A 130 11.88 3.19 -10.77
C VAL A 130 12.30 4.30 -9.83
N ASP A 131 12.23 5.55 -10.28
CA ASP A 131 12.67 6.74 -9.53
C ASP A 131 14.14 6.61 -9.06
N ASN A 132 15.01 6.09 -9.91
CA ASN A 132 16.43 5.79 -9.61
C ASN A 132 16.63 4.86 -8.40
N ILE A 133 15.63 4.06 -8.05
CA ILE A 133 15.73 3.10 -6.95
C ILE A 133 15.66 1.68 -7.50
N THR A 134 16.72 0.93 -7.28
CA THR A 134 16.73 -0.52 -7.55
C THR A 134 15.92 -1.26 -6.50
N ARG A 135 15.06 -2.17 -6.95
CA ARG A 135 14.26 -3.04 -6.10
C ARG A 135 14.26 -4.48 -6.63
N MET A 136 14.30 -5.42 -5.70
CA MET A 136 13.99 -6.83 -5.95
C MET A 136 12.73 -7.17 -5.14
N GLN A 137 11.68 -7.65 -5.82
CA GLN A 137 10.36 -7.80 -5.25
C GLN A 137 9.68 -9.08 -5.74
N ILE A 138 8.74 -9.61 -4.96
CA ILE A 138 7.84 -10.67 -5.41
C ILE A 138 6.40 -10.19 -5.29
N ALA A 139 5.71 -10.14 -6.42
CA ALA A 139 4.27 -9.94 -6.45
C ALA A 139 3.55 -11.27 -6.16
N LEU A 140 2.72 -11.27 -5.13
CA LEU A 140 1.99 -12.46 -4.68
C LEU A 140 0.55 -12.44 -5.18
N PRO A 141 -0.04 -13.58 -5.56
CA PRO A 141 -1.45 -13.67 -5.95
C PRO A 141 -2.40 -13.59 -4.75
N ARG A 142 -1.91 -13.84 -3.54
CA ARG A 142 -2.63 -13.71 -2.27
C ARG A 142 -1.76 -12.97 -1.26
N PRO A 143 -2.36 -12.16 -0.38
CA PRO A 143 -1.60 -11.35 0.56
C PRO A 143 -0.93 -12.21 1.63
N HIS A 144 0.33 -11.91 1.90
CA HIS A 144 1.08 -12.41 3.05
C HIS A 144 0.72 -11.60 4.30
N GLN A 145 0.70 -12.25 5.46
CA GLN A 145 0.47 -11.59 6.75
C GLN A 145 1.80 -11.15 7.38
N GLY A 146 1.76 -10.08 8.16
CA GLY A 146 2.94 -9.54 8.85
C GLY A 146 3.54 -8.32 8.17
N ASN A 147 4.62 -7.79 8.75
CA ASN A 147 5.29 -6.57 8.27
C ASN A 147 6.66 -6.85 7.64
N ASP A 148 7.39 -7.80 8.20
CA ASP A 148 8.68 -8.27 7.72
C ASP A 148 8.83 -9.77 8.00
N ILE A 149 9.59 -10.45 7.16
CA ILE A 149 9.77 -11.89 7.23
C ILE A 149 11.26 -12.26 7.07
N PRO A 150 11.74 -13.25 7.83
CA PRO A 150 13.02 -13.86 7.54
C PRO A 150 12.89 -14.66 6.24
N VAL A 151 13.83 -14.50 5.33
CA VAL A 151 13.89 -15.27 4.10
C VAL A 151 15.23 -15.95 3.92
N THR A 152 15.19 -17.15 3.37
CA THR A 152 16.38 -17.85 2.89
C THR A 152 16.32 -17.89 1.37
N LEU A 153 17.33 -17.28 0.74
CA LEU A 153 17.54 -17.36 -0.70
C LEU A 153 18.54 -18.47 -0.97
N ARG A 154 18.11 -19.47 -1.71
CA ARG A 154 18.95 -20.59 -2.14
C ARG A 154 19.05 -20.60 -3.66
N THR A 155 20.27 -20.71 -4.15
CA THR A 155 20.57 -20.89 -5.57
C THR A 155 21.26 -22.22 -5.79
N ASP A 156 21.52 -22.58 -7.05
CA ASP A 156 22.35 -23.74 -7.40
C ASP A 156 23.84 -23.54 -7.06
N ILE A 157 24.27 -22.34 -6.69
CA ILE A 157 25.66 -22.00 -6.35
C ILE A 157 25.89 -21.57 -4.90
N GLY A 158 24.83 -21.33 -4.11
CA GLY A 158 24.96 -20.89 -2.73
C GLY A 158 23.64 -20.57 -2.06
N GLN A 159 23.72 -20.14 -0.81
CA GLN A 159 22.55 -19.63 -0.08
C GLN A 159 22.95 -18.52 0.87
N PHE A 160 22.00 -17.63 1.16
CA PHE A 160 22.13 -16.60 2.19
C PHE A 160 20.78 -16.31 2.85
N HIS A 161 20.83 -15.63 4.00
CA HIS A 161 19.68 -15.29 4.79
C HIS A 161 19.57 -13.77 4.90
N THR A 162 18.36 -13.26 4.81
CA THR A 162 18.07 -11.84 4.93
C THR A 162 16.67 -11.62 5.49
N ARG A 163 16.25 -10.37 5.65
CA ARG A 163 14.89 -10.00 6.02
C ARG A 163 14.26 -9.19 4.90
N TRP A 164 13.07 -9.60 4.50
CA TRP A 164 12.29 -8.90 3.50
C TRP A 164 11.08 -8.24 4.14
N PHE A 165 10.60 -7.22 3.49
CA PHE A 165 9.48 -6.42 3.95
C PHE A 165 8.19 -6.81 3.22
N VAL A 166 7.11 -6.92 3.98
CA VAL A 166 5.77 -7.11 3.42
C VAL A 166 5.20 -5.73 3.11
N ARG A 167 4.85 -5.51 1.86
CA ARG A 167 4.37 -4.22 1.33
C ARG A 167 3.02 -4.38 0.64
N GLU A 168 2.42 -3.25 0.27
CA GLU A 168 1.21 -3.20 -0.54
C GLU A 168 0.10 -4.12 -0.03
N ASN A 169 -0.24 -3.97 1.24
CA ASN A 169 -1.29 -4.75 1.92
C ASN A 169 -1.03 -6.28 1.94
N GLY A 170 0.23 -6.69 1.85
CA GLY A 170 0.63 -8.09 1.85
C GLY A 170 0.86 -8.69 0.46
N TYR A 171 0.53 -7.98 -0.60
CA TYR A 171 0.66 -8.49 -1.97
C TYR A 171 2.08 -8.41 -2.54
N LEU A 172 2.99 -7.74 -1.82
CA LEU A 172 4.37 -7.58 -2.27
C LEU A 172 5.36 -7.95 -1.18
N LEU A 173 6.31 -8.81 -1.49
CA LEU A 173 7.51 -9.03 -0.68
C LEU A 173 8.63 -8.23 -1.31
N GLU A 174 9.38 -7.48 -0.51
CA GLU A 174 10.44 -6.59 -1.00
C GLU A 174 11.73 -6.84 -0.25
N ALA A 175 12.82 -7.05 -0.98
CA ALA A 175 14.17 -7.11 -0.46
C ALA A 175 14.64 -5.76 0.10
N SER A 176 15.86 -5.70 0.61
CA SER A 176 16.50 -4.45 0.99
C SER A 176 16.56 -3.48 -0.20
N ARG A 177 16.59 -2.18 0.09
CA ARG A 177 16.72 -1.11 -0.91
C ARG A 177 18.13 -0.52 -0.94
N GLY A 178 18.43 0.21 -2.01
CA GLY A 178 19.71 0.89 -2.19
C GLY A 178 20.87 -0.10 -2.31
N LEU A 179 22.03 0.24 -1.75
CA LEU A 179 23.24 -0.55 -1.88
C LEU A 179 23.07 -1.98 -1.35
N THR A 180 22.44 -2.15 -0.19
CA THR A 180 22.19 -3.49 0.39
C THR A 180 21.35 -4.36 -0.55
N GLY A 181 20.31 -3.79 -1.17
CA GLY A 181 19.49 -4.52 -2.15
C GLY A 181 20.27 -4.89 -3.42
N ILE A 182 21.15 -3.99 -3.87
CA ILE A 182 22.05 -4.27 -5.00
C ILE A 182 23.00 -5.42 -4.65
N ASP A 183 23.54 -5.44 -3.45
CA ASP A 183 24.44 -6.51 -3.00
C ASP A 183 23.71 -7.87 -2.87
N GLU A 184 22.46 -7.87 -2.41
CA GLU A 184 21.61 -9.07 -2.43
C GLU A 184 21.40 -9.57 -3.87
N ILE A 185 21.13 -8.69 -4.82
CA ILE A 185 20.96 -9.05 -6.24
C ILE A 185 22.28 -9.59 -6.84
N LYS A 186 23.41 -8.98 -6.53
CA LYS A 186 24.72 -9.43 -7.04
C LYS A 186 25.07 -10.86 -6.58
N GLN A 187 24.61 -11.29 -5.40
CA GLN A 187 24.80 -12.67 -4.92
C GLN A 187 24.05 -13.72 -5.76
N LEU A 188 23.11 -13.31 -6.60
CA LEU A 188 22.37 -14.19 -7.51
C LEU A 188 23.07 -14.36 -8.87
N PHE A 189 24.12 -13.59 -9.14
CA PHE A 189 24.80 -13.64 -10.44
C PHE A 189 25.50 -14.99 -10.67
N GLY A 190 25.37 -15.52 -11.86
CA GLY A 190 25.91 -16.82 -12.23
C GLY A 190 25.00 -18.00 -11.88
N ALA A 191 24.00 -17.83 -11.04
CA ALA A 191 23.04 -18.87 -10.73
C ALA A 191 22.01 -19.08 -11.86
N LYS A 192 21.47 -20.28 -11.93
CA LYS A 192 20.42 -20.68 -12.90
C LYS A 192 19.05 -20.68 -12.26
N THR A 193 18.97 -21.00 -10.98
CA THR A 193 17.73 -21.09 -10.23
C THR A 193 17.82 -20.32 -8.92
N LEU A 194 16.72 -19.75 -8.50
CA LEU A 194 16.54 -19.10 -7.20
C LEU A 194 15.33 -19.70 -6.51
N THR A 195 15.52 -20.25 -5.32
CA THR A 195 14.45 -20.66 -4.42
C THR A 195 14.43 -19.74 -3.22
N ILE A 196 13.29 -19.12 -2.97
CA ILE A 196 13.05 -18.23 -1.84
C ILE A 196 12.15 -18.95 -0.86
N ASN A 197 12.64 -19.13 0.37
CA ASN A 197 11.87 -19.72 1.47
C ASN A 197 11.52 -18.61 2.47
N THR A 198 10.23 -18.42 2.71
CA THR A 198 9.68 -17.38 3.60
C THR A 198 9.40 -17.90 5.02
N GLY A 199 9.71 -19.17 5.30
CA GLY A 199 9.46 -19.77 6.61
C GLY A 199 7.99 -19.99 6.95
N THR A 200 7.07 -19.75 6.01
CA THR A 200 5.64 -20.00 6.19
C THR A 200 5.24 -21.33 5.58
N ASP A 201 4.30 -22.02 6.21
CA ASP A 201 3.77 -23.27 5.68
C ASP A 201 2.88 -23.05 4.45
N GLY A 202 2.94 -23.96 3.50
CA GLY A 202 2.10 -23.97 2.30
C GLY A 202 2.77 -23.45 1.02
N ALA A 203 1.97 -23.31 -0.05
CA ALA A 203 2.43 -22.97 -1.41
C ALA A 203 3.13 -21.60 -1.54
N SER A 204 2.95 -20.72 -0.56
CA SER A 204 3.63 -19.42 -0.50
C SER A 204 4.95 -19.47 0.28
N GLY A 205 5.24 -20.57 0.95
CA GLY A 205 6.44 -20.72 1.79
C GLY A 205 7.71 -20.96 1.00
N GLN A 206 7.61 -21.54 -0.20
CA GLN A 206 8.76 -21.82 -1.05
C GLN A 206 8.43 -21.47 -2.50
N LEU A 207 9.13 -20.49 -3.05
CA LEU A 207 8.97 -20.00 -4.42
C LEU A 207 10.26 -20.22 -5.19
N THR A 208 10.17 -20.87 -6.35
CA THR A 208 11.33 -21.15 -7.21
C THR A 208 11.19 -20.41 -8.54
N PHE A 209 12.28 -19.81 -9.02
CA PHE A 209 12.36 -19.03 -10.24
C PHE A 209 13.54 -19.46 -11.10
N THR A 210 13.40 -19.35 -12.42
CA THR A 210 14.52 -19.42 -13.36
C THR A 210 15.20 -18.05 -13.41
N ILE A 211 16.50 -18.00 -13.14
CA ILE A 211 17.29 -16.76 -13.16
C ILE A 211 18.54 -16.86 -14.04
N SER A 212 18.60 -17.84 -14.93
CA SER A 212 19.71 -17.99 -15.87
C SER A 212 19.92 -16.71 -16.67
N GLY A 213 21.17 -16.24 -16.75
CA GLY A 213 21.50 -15.00 -17.48
C GLY A 213 21.11 -13.70 -16.76
N LEU A 214 20.78 -13.74 -15.47
CA LEU A 214 20.32 -12.57 -14.70
C LEU A 214 21.27 -11.37 -14.85
N ALA A 215 22.60 -11.58 -14.73
CA ALA A 215 23.57 -10.50 -14.80
C ALA A 215 23.52 -9.73 -16.13
N GLN A 216 23.31 -10.42 -17.25
CA GLN A 216 23.14 -9.83 -18.59
C GLN A 216 21.77 -9.17 -18.73
N THR A 217 20.73 -9.81 -18.23
CA THR A 217 19.36 -9.29 -18.28
C THR A 217 19.24 -7.99 -17.49
N LEU A 218 19.99 -7.82 -16.41
CA LEU A 218 19.98 -6.63 -15.57
C LEU A 218 20.80 -5.44 -16.13
N VAL A 219 21.52 -5.59 -17.24
CA VAL A 219 22.32 -4.49 -17.81
C VAL A 219 21.51 -3.19 -17.96
N PRO A 220 20.32 -3.19 -18.59
CA PRO A 220 19.56 -1.96 -18.73
C PRO A 220 19.05 -1.38 -17.39
N LEU A 221 18.79 -2.22 -16.41
CA LEU A 221 18.40 -1.77 -15.07
C LEU A 221 19.59 -1.13 -14.35
N ARG A 222 20.77 -1.70 -14.47
CA ARG A 222 22.01 -1.18 -13.89
C ARG A 222 22.36 0.20 -14.48
N GLU A 223 22.19 0.35 -15.79
CA GLU A 223 22.36 1.64 -16.47
C GLU A 223 21.36 2.68 -15.96
N ALA A 224 20.07 2.32 -15.94
CA ALA A 224 19.01 3.25 -15.51
C ALA A 224 19.11 3.64 -14.01
N CYS A 225 19.56 2.74 -13.16
CA CYS A 225 19.74 2.97 -11.72
C CYS A 225 21.20 3.31 -11.34
N HIS A 226 22.06 3.65 -12.31
CA HIS A 226 23.42 4.13 -12.09
C HIS A 226 24.28 3.26 -11.16
N TRP A 227 24.23 1.94 -11.32
CA TRP A 227 25.08 1.08 -10.51
C TRP A 227 26.54 1.35 -10.82
N THR A 228 27.30 1.74 -9.83
CA THR A 228 28.75 1.90 -9.94
C THR A 228 29.43 0.56 -9.69
N GLY A 229 30.31 0.15 -10.62
CA GLY A 229 31.25 -0.99 -10.45
C GLY A 229 30.70 -2.33 -10.79
#